data_e811a8f9f91b35dca8918ad9a0c92184
#
_entry.id   e811a8f9f91b35dca8918ad9a0c92184
#
_cell.length_a   1.000
_cell.length_b   1.000
_cell.length_c   1.000
_cell.angle_alpha   90.00
_cell.angle_beta   90.00
_cell.angle_gamma   90.00
#
_symmetry.space_group_name_H-M   'P 1'
#
loop_
_entity.id
_entity.type
_entity.pdbx_description
1 polymer ?
#
loop_
_entity_poly.entity_id
_entity_poly.type
_entity_poly.pdbx_seq_one_letter_code
_entity_poly.pdbx_strand_id
1 'polypeptide(L)'
;DWSSDVCSSDLLERDDFAKRYAGGIPISVHELLYPLAQGYDSVALKADVELGGTDQKFNLLMGREIQRAYGVDPQVIMTTPLLEGLDGVEKMSKSKGNYIGIAESADEIYGKVMSISDALMWRYYELLTDLTTAEIERMKAEVESGGRHPRDTKSELAKRIAADFHSRAAAEQAEAEFIRRFREHQAPTDVETRALSAGGAKLKLVDL
;
A
#
# COMPACT_ATOMS: atom_id res chain seq x y z
N ASP A 1 -24.55 -3.17 -33.54
CA ASP A 1 -23.51 -4.04 -34.09
C ASP A 1 -22.43 -4.20 -33.01
N TRP A 2 -22.49 -5.30 -32.27
CA TRP A 2 -21.58 -5.62 -31.15
C TRP A 2 -20.14 -5.93 -31.58
N SER A 3 -19.88 -5.86 -32.90
CA SER A 3 -18.68 -6.46 -33.47
C SER A 3 -17.48 -5.52 -33.61
N SER A 4 -17.61 -4.24 -33.27
CA SER A 4 -16.55 -3.30 -33.63
C SER A 4 -15.63 -2.81 -32.54
N ASP A 5 -16.01 -2.88 -31.25
CA ASP A 5 -15.31 -2.05 -30.27
C ASP A 5 -14.59 -2.79 -29.13
N VAL A 6 -14.91 -4.05 -28.85
CA VAL A 6 -14.16 -4.89 -27.90
C VAL A 6 -14.02 -6.30 -28.46
N CYS A 7 -12.87 -6.62 -28.99
CA CYS A 7 -12.65 -7.97 -29.50
C CYS A 7 -11.84 -8.82 -28.49
N SER A 8 -11.91 -10.15 -28.71
CA SER A 8 -11.15 -11.08 -27.84
C SER A 8 -9.64 -10.86 -27.89
N SER A 9 -9.12 -10.28 -28.99
CA SER A 9 -7.72 -9.90 -29.11
C SER A 9 -7.34 -8.83 -28.08
N ASP A 10 -8.20 -7.83 -27.87
CA ASP A 10 -7.92 -6.73 -26.92
C ASP A 10 -7.81 -7.24 -25.47
N LEU A 11 -8.65 -8.23 -25.11
CA LEU A 11 -8.57 -8.88 -23.82
C LEU A 11 -7.26 -9.69 -23.64
N LEU A 12 -6.76 -10.28 -24.73
CA LEU A 12 -5.50 -11.04 -24.72
C LEU A 12 -4.25 -10.15 -24.76
N GLU A 13 -4.37 -8.86 -25.14
CA GLU A 13 -3.27 -7.89 -25.09
C GLU A 13 -2.90 -7.47 -23.66
N ARG A 14 -3.74 -7.77 -22.69
CA ARG A 14 -3.38 -7.56 -21.29
C ARG A 14 -2.12 -8.35 -20.94
N ASP A 15 -1.10 -7.67 -20.42
CA ASP A 15 0.26 -8.19 -20.21
C ASP A 15 0.31 -9.57 -19.55
N ASP A 16 -0.49 -9.79 -18.51
CA ASP A 16 -0.53 -11.07 -17.79
C ASP A 16 -1.19 -12.17 -18.63
N PHE A 17 -2.22 -11.87 -19.40
CA PHE A 17 -2.86 -12.81 -20.30
C PHE A 17 -1.96 -13.15 -21.50
N ALA A 18 -1.32 -12.15 -22.08
CA ALA A 18 -0.37 -12.36 -23.19
C ALA A 18 0.78 -13.28 -22.74
N LYS A 19 1.36 -13.05 -21.57
CA LYS A 19 2.44 -13.89 -21.01
C LYS A 19 1.96 -15.31 -20.71
N ARG A 20 0.80 -15.46 -20.09
CA ARG A 20 0.22 -16.77 -19.75
C ARG A 20 -0.15 -17.56 -21.00
N TYR A 21 -0.76 -16.91 -21.99
CA TYR A 21 -1.12 -17.50 -23.26
C TYR A 21 0.13 -18.01 -24.01
N ALA A 22 1.15 -17.15 -24.14
CA ALA A 22 2.42 -17.52 -24.76
C ALA A 22 3.14 -18.65 -24.00
N GLY A 23 3.01 -18.70 -22.68
CA GLY A 23 3.59 -19.74 -21.82
C GLY A 23 2.78 -21.03 -21.72
N GLY A 24 1.64 -21.14 -22.41
CA GLY A 24 0.73 -22.29 -22.33
C GLY A 24 0.06 -22.45 -20.96
N ILE A 25 0.00 -21.38 -20.16
CA ILE A 25 -0.65 -21.37 -18.84
C ILE A 25 -2.16 -21.14 -19.06
N PRO A 26 -3.04 -21.98 -18.49
CA PRO A 26 -4.49 -21.84 -18.68
C PRO A 26 -5.02 -20.48 -18.25
N ILE A 27 -5.94 -19.92 -19.06
CA ILE A 27 -6.73 -18.74 -18.76
C ILE A 27 -8.18 -19.17 -18.70
N SER A 28 -8.85 -18.93 -17.59
CA SER A 28 -10.25 -19.29 -17.41
C SER A 28 -11.17 -18.26 -18.07
N VAL A 29 -12.30 -18.70 -18.60
CA VAL A 29 -13.28 -17.83 -19.29
C VAL A 29 -13.74 -16.68 -18.39
N HIS A 30 -13.96 -16.93 -17.10
CA HIS A 30 -14.38 -15.88 -16.16
C HIS A 30 -13.34 -14.76 -15.99
N GLU A 31 -12.05 -15.07 -16.16
CA GLU A 31 -10.98 -14.06 -16.12
C GLU A 31 -11.06 -13.09 -17.32
N LEU A 32 -11.50 -13.60 -18.47
CA LEU A 32 -11.75 -12.76 -19.66
C LEU A 32 -13.04 -11.93 -19.52
N LEU A 33 -14.02 -12.42 -18.78
CA LEU A 33 -15.27 -11.69 -18.53
C LEU A 33 -15.13 -10.59 -17.49
N TYR A 34 -14.14 -10.68 -16.59
CA TYR A 34 -13.96 -9.73 -15.49
C TYR A 34 -13.82 -8.26 -15.96
N PRO A 35 -12.97 -7.93 -16.96
CA PRO A 35 -12.85 -6.55 -17.45
C PRO A 35 -14.16 -6.03 -18.06
N LEU A 36 -14.93 -6.90 -18.69
CA LEU A 36 -16.22 -6.54 -19.29
C LEU A 36 -17.28 -6.26 -18.20
N ALA A 37 -17.33 -7.08 -17.16
CA ALA A 37 -18.23 -6.89 -16.04
C ALA A 37 -17.91 -5.57 -15.29
N GLN A 38 -16.64 -5.33 -15.00
CA GLN A 38 -16.20 -4.05 -14.40
C GLN A 38 -16.52 -2.86 -15.32
N GLY A 39 -16.29 -2.99 -16.62
CA GLY A 39 -16.62 -1.93 -17.57
C GLY A 39 -18.12 -1.64 -17.66
N TYR A 40 -18.96 -2.66 -17.49
CA TYR A 40 -20.42 -2.47 -17.43
C TYR A 40 -20.86 -1.74 -16.15
N ASP A 41 -20.15 -1.91 -15.03
CA ASP A 41 -20.42 -1.13 -13.81
C ASP A 41 -20.35 0.38 -14.09
N SER A 42 -19.38 0.83 -14.91
CA SER A 42 -19.28 2.23 -15.34
C SER A 42 -20.50 2.71 -16.12
N VAL A 43 -21.09 1.83 -16.96
CA VAL A 43 -22.35 2.13 -17.66
C VAL A 43 -23.53 2.22 -16.68
N ALA A 44 -23.65 1.23 -15.79
CA ALA A 44 -24.75 1.15 -14.85
C ALA A 44 -24.74 2.32 -13.85
N LEU A 45 -23.56 2.74 -13.40
CA LEU A 45 -23.36 3.88 -12.52
C LEU A 45 -23.42 5.22 -13.24
N LYS A 46 -23.36 5.23 -14.58
CA LYS A 46 -23.21 6.44 -15.40
C LYS A 46 -22.03 7.28 -14.92
N ALA A 47 -20.89 6.61 -14.72
CA ALA A 47 -19.72 7.23 -14.15
C ALA A 47 -19.13 8.28 -15.10
N ASP A 48 -18.88 9.49 -14.57
CA ASP A 48 -18.19 10.56 -15.31
C ASP A 48 -16.68 10.47 -15.13
N VAL A 49 -16.23 9.97 -13.98
CA VAL A 49 -14.82 9.78 -13.62
C VAL A 49 -14.64 8.46 -12.88
N GLU A 50 -13.64 7.68 -13.27
CA GLU A 50 -13.25 6.46 -12.57
C GLU A 50 -11.79 6.54 -12.15
N LEU A 51 -11.53 6.23 -10.86
CA LEU A 51 -10.22 6.26 -10.23
C LEU A 51 -9.72 4.84 -10.03
N GLY A 52 -8.43 4.60 -10.26
CA GLY A 52 -7.81 3.30 -9.98
C GLY A 52 -6.31 3.37 -9.82
N GLY A 53 -5.69 2.28 -9.41
CA GLY A 53 -4.24 2.14 -9.49
C GLY A 53 -3.78 1.97 -10.94
N THR A 54 -2.50 2.19 -11.20
CA THR A 54 -1.92 1.99 -12.54
C THR A 54 -2.10 0.57 -13.07
N ASP A 55 -2.24 -0.43 -12.19
CA ASP A 55 -2.55 -1.82 -12.52
C ASP A 55 -3.98 -2.01 -13.06
N GLN A 56 -4.89 -1.06 -12.81
CA GLN A 56 -6.28 -1.09 -13.26
C GLN A 56 -6.49 -0.38 -14.61
N LYS A 57 -5.45 0.25 -15.17
CA LYS A 57 -5.58 1.10 -16.36
C LYS A 57 -6.30 0.39 -17.52
N PHE A 58 -5.99 -0.88 -17.75
CA PHE A 58 -6.66 -1.67 -18.81
C PHE A 58 -8.18 -1.78 -18.55
N ASN A 59 -8.58 -2.15 -17.34
CA ASN A 59 -10.00 -2.31 -17.00
C ASN A 59 -10.74 -0.97 -17.08
N LEU A 60 -10.11 0.14 -16.66
CA LEU A 60 -10.69 1.47 -16.74
C LEU A 60 -10.89 1.91 -18.21
N LEU A 61 -9.94 1.60 -19.09
CA LEU A 61 -10.07 1.84 -20.53
C LEU A 61 -11.19 1.00 -21.12
N MET A 62 -11.32 -0.26 -20.72
CA MET A 62 -12.41 -1.13 -21.13
C MET A 62 -13.78 -0.54 -20.74
N GLY A 63 -13.90 0.08 -19.56
CA GLY A 63 -15.09 0.82 -19.15
C GLY A 63 -15.50 1.90 -20.16
N ARG A 64 -14.55 2.67 -20.67
CA ARG A 64 -14.81 3.69 -21.69
C ARG A 64 -15.34 3.10 -22.99
N GLU A 65 -14.76 1.98 -23.45
CA GLU A 65 -15.23 1.31 -24.68
C GLU A 65 -16.65 0.77 -24.53
N ILE A 66 -16.95 0.16 -23.37
CA ILE A 66 -18.29 -0.35 -23.10
C ILE A 66 -19.30 0.80 -22.97
N GLN A 67 -18.95 1.93 -22.33
CA GLN A 67 -19.81 3.12 -22.30
C GLN A 67 -20.15 3.60 -23.72
N ARG A 68 -19.17 3.68 -24.64
CA ARG A 68 -19.44 4.04 -26.04
C ARG A 68 -20.40 3.06 -26.71
N ALA A 69 -20.18 1.75 -26.53
CA ALA A 69 -21.04 0.72 -27.09
C ALA A 69 -22.50 0.81 -26.59
N TYR A 70 -22.69 1.30 -25.36
CA TYR A 70 -24.02 1.56 -24.79
C TYR A 70 -24.56 2.97 -25.06
N GLY A 71 -23.86 3.78 -25.85
CA GLY A 71 -24.30 5.15 -26.15
C GLY A 71 -24.21 6.12 -24.99
N VAL A 72 -23.34 5.84 -24.02
CA VAL A 72 -23.04 6.69 -22.88
C VAL A 72 -21.72 7.43 -23.14
N ASP A 73 -21.64 8.69 -22.72
CA ASP A 73 -20.38 9.46 -22.82
C ASP A 73 -19.25 8.75 -22.04
N PRO A 74 -18.08 8.54 -22.65
CA PRO A 74 -16.98 7.84 -21.99
C PRO A 74 -16.42 8.63 -20.83
N GLN A 75 -16.31 7.99 -19.68
CA GLN A 75 -15.74 8.55 -18.45
C GLN A 75 -14.29 9.03 -18.62
N VAL A 76 -13.89 9.97 -17.79
CA VAL A 76 -12.48 10.30 -17.57
C VAL A 76 -11.87 9.25 -16.65
N ILE A 77 -10.70 8.72 -17.00
CA ILE A 77 -9.97 7.81 -16.11
C ILE A 77 -8.79 8.53 -15.48
N MET A 78 -8.57 8.30 -14.20
CA MET A 78 -7.43 8.80 -13.46
C MET A 78 -6.76 7.64 -12.72
N THR A 79 -5.45 7.48 -12.93
CA THR A 79 -4.70 6.41 -12.25
C THR A 79 -3.67 7.00 -11.31
N THR A 80 -3.54 6.39 -10.13
CA THR A 80 -2.50 6.69 -9.15
C THR A 80 -1.43 5.61 -9.15
N PRO A 81 -0.17 5.95 -8.85
CA PRO A 81 0.87 4.95 -8.64
C PRO A 81 0.49 3.96 -7.56
N LEU A 82 0.98 2.73 -7.68
CA LEU A 82 0.84 1.73 -6.64
C LEU A 82 1.77 2.04 -5.47
N LEU A 83 1.28 1.78 -4.26
CA LEU A 83 2.09 1.83 -3.06
C LEU A 83 2.75 0.47 -2.84
N GLU A 84 4.07 0.47 -2.78
CA GLU A 84 4.86 -0.70 -2.46
C GLU A 84 4.72 -1.05 -0.97
N GLY A 85 4.73 -2.34 -0.66
CA GLY A 85 4.70 -2.83 0.72
C GLY A 85 6.03 -2.63 1.45
N LEU A 86 6.12 -3.14 2.68
CA LEU A 86 7.31 -3.02 3.53
C LEU A 86 8.59 -3.60 2.88
N ASP A 87 8.43 -4.54 1.94
CA ASP A 87 9.50 -5.12 1.14
C ASP A 87 10.09 -4.16 0.08
N GLY A 88 9.38 -3.09 -0.25
CA GLY A 88 9.80 -2.09 -1.25
C GLY A 88 9.79 -2.60 -2.69
N VAL A 89 9.16 -3.72 -2.97
CA VAL A 89 9.16 -4.38 -4.29
C VAL A 89 7.74 -4.65 -4.78
N GLU A 90 6.95 -5.34 -3.96
CA GLU A 90 5.61 -5.74 -4.33
C GLU A 90 4.56 -4.74 -3.84
N LYS A 91 3.47 -4.64 -4.57
CA LYS A 91 2.30 -3.88 -4.15
C LYS A 91 1.89 -4.25 -2.73
N MET A 92 1.63 -3.26 -1.89
CA MET A 92 1.12 -3.45 -0.54
C MET A 92 -0.17 -4.26 -0.55
N SER A 93 -0.21 -5.35 0.21
CA SER A 93 -1.34 -6.27 0.22
C SER A 93 -1.44 -7.04 1.54
N LYS A 94 -2.67 -7.23 2.03
CA LYS A 94 -2.95 -8.07 3.20
C LYS A 94 -2.53 -9.52 2.98
N SER A 95 -2.78 -10.06 1.78
CA SER A 95 -2.47 -11.45 1.43
C SER A 95 -0.97 -11.76 1.43
N LYS A 96 -0.12 -10.73 1.23
CA LYS A 96 1.33 -10.83 1.24
C LYS A 96 1.95 -10.52 2.60
N GLY A 97 1.18 -10.01 3.54
CA GLY A 97 1.67 -9.63 4.86
C GLY A 97 2.64 -8.44 4.87
N ASN A 98 2.80 -7.73 3.74
CA ASN A 98 3.71 -6.60 3.56
C ASN A 98 3.05 -5.23 3.77
N TYR A 99 1.93 -5.19 4.48
CA TYR A 99 1.10 -4.00 4.61
C TYR A 99 1.24 -3.29 5.95
N ILE A 100 0.87 -2.00 5.94
CA ILE A 100 0.59 -1.20 7.13
C ILE A 100 -0.93 -1.04 7.21
N GLY A 101 -1.54 -1.54 8.27
CA GLY A 101 -2.99 -1.49 8.45
C GLY A 101 -3.42 -0.16 9.07
N ILE A 102 -4.41 0.50 8.49
CA ILE A 102 -4.95 1.77 9.02
C ILE A 102 -5.66 1.62 10.38
N ALA A 103 -6.04 0.39 10.74
CA ALA A 103 -6.65 0.06 12.03
C ALA A 103 -5.64 -0.50 13.06
N GLU A 104 -4.37 -0.59 12.69
CA GLU A 104 -3.31 -0.98 13.62
C GLU A 104 -3.03 0.15 14.61
N SER A 105 -2.44 -0.17 15.75
CA SER A 105 -2.05 0.84 16.74
C SER A 105 -1.02 1.83 16.20
N ALA A 106 -0.96 3.04 16.75
CA ALA A 106 0.05 4.03 16.37
C ALA A 106 1.48 3.49 16.52
N ASP A 107 1.73 2.67 17.53
CA ASP A 107 3.02 2.01 17.77
C ASP A 107 3.40 1.03 16.66
N GLU A 108 2.43 0.24 16.18
CA GLU A 108 2.63 -0.70 15.08
C GLU A 108 2.87 0.03 13.76
N ILE A 109 2.04 1.04 13.45
CA ILE A 109 2.22 1.87 12.25
C ILE A 109 3.60 2.52 12.27
N TYR A 110 3.96 3.16 13.37
CA TYR A 110 5.27 3.81 13.53
C TYR A 110 6.42 2.81 13.35
N GLY A 111 6.37 1.68 14.04
CA GLY A 111 7.39 0.63 13.96
C GLY A 111 7.57 0.08 12.56
N LYS A 112 6.47 -0.17 11.84
CA LYS A 112 6.49 -0.64 10.45
C LYS A 112 7.10 0.39 9.50
N VAL A 113 6.74 1.66 9.62
CA VAL A 113 7.35 2.73 8.81
C VAL A 113 8.84 2.87 9.12
N MET A 114 9.24 2.75 10.38
CA MET A 114 10.67 2.77 10.75
C MET A 114 11.47 1.59 10.17
N SER A 115 10.81 0.48 9.83
CA SER A 115 11.45 -0.73 9.28
C SER A 115 11.72 -0.68 7.78
N ILE A 116 11.09 0.24 7.02
CA ILE A 116 11.28 0.34 5.57
C ILE A 116 12.70 0.80 5.21
N SER A 117 13.12 0.51 3.97
CA SER A 117 14.40 1.01 3.45
C SER A 117 14.40 2.53 3.28
N ASP A 118 15.59 3.13 3.26
CA ASP A 118 15.70 4.59 3.02
C ASP A 118 15.26 4.98 1.60
N ALA A 119 15.39 4.08 0.64
CA ALA A 119 14.88 4.31 -0.71
C ALA A 119 13.34 4.35 -0.73
N LEU A 120 12.68 3.40 -0.05
CA LEU A 120 11.23 3.34 0.05
C LEU A 120 10.65 4.51 0.87
N MET A 121 11.39 5.03 1.83
CA MET A 121 11.00 6.19 2.62
C MET A 121 10.62 7.38 1.72
N TRP A 122 11.39 7.67 0.68
CA TRP A 122 11.11 8.79 -0.23
C TRP A 122 9.84 8.56 -1.04
N ARG A 123 9.61 7.31 -1.44
CA ARG A 123 8.37 6.92 -2.11
C ARG A 123 7.15 7.13 -1.23
N TYR A 124 7.27 6.80 0.06
CA TYR A 124 6.19 7.04 1.02
C TYR A 124 5.97 8.52 1.30
N TYR A 125 7.03 9.33 1.34
CA TYR A 125 6.87 10.79 1.41
C TYR A 125 6.08 11.34 0.22
N GLU A 126 6.39 10.87 -0.99
CA GLU A 126 5.71 11.30 -2.22
C GLU A 126 4.23 10.90 -2.27
N LEU A 127 3.89 9.69 -1.81
CA LEU A 127 2.56 9.12 -1.98
C LEU A 127 1.64 9.28 -0.76
N LEU A 128 2.20 9.48 0.43
CA LEU A 128 1.45 9.44 1.70
C LEU A 128 1.57 10.74 2.51
N THR A 129 2.10 11.81 1.95
CA THR A 129 2.16 13.09 2.67
C THR A 129 1.71 14.24 1.76
N ASP A 130 1.30 15.35 2.39
CA ASP A 130 0.93 16.59 1.69
C ASP A 130 2.13 17.46 1.29
N LEU A 131 3.34 16.93 1.43
CA LEU A 131 4.55 17.68 1.07
C LEU A 131 4.67 17.80 -0.45
N THR A 132 5.04 19.00 -0.89
CA THR A 132 5.30 19.23 -2.30
C THR A 132 6.59 18.51 -2.75
N THR A 133 6.67 18.20 -4.03
CA THR A 133 7.88 17.61 -4.63
C THR A 133 9.14 18.44 -4.33
N ALA A 134 9.02 19.78 -4.33
CA ALA A 134 10.14 20.67 -4.03
C ALA A 134 10.62 20.54 -2.56
N GLU A 135 9.71 20.33 -1.62
CA GLU A 135 10.06 20.09 -0.21
C GLU A 135 10.74 18.74 -0.04
N ILE A 136 10.22 17.70 -0.70
CA ILE A 136 10.81 16.36 -0.66
C ILE A 136 12.23 16.36 -1.26
N GLU A 137 12.42 17.00 -2.41
CA GLU A 137 13.75 17.12 -3.04
C GLU A 137 14.76 17.90 -2.17
N ARG A 138 14.29 18.96 -1.49
CA ARG A 138 15.14 19.67 -0.52
C ARG A 138 15.54 18.78 0.64
N MET A 139 14.60 18.00 1.21
CA MET A 139 14.89 17.05 2.28
C MET A 139 15.87 15.97 1.83
N LYS A 140 15.76 15.48 0.60
CA LYS A 140 16.72 14.52 0.02
C LYS A 140 18.11 15.12 -0.04
N ALA A 141 18.25 16.34 -0.56
CA ALA A 141 19.52 17.03 -0.63
C ALA A 141 20.15 17.30 0.76
N GLU A 142 19.34 17.62 1.77
CA GLU A 142 19.78 17.75 3.17
C GLU A 142 20.34 16.43 3.72
N VAL A 143 19.68 15.31 3.41
CA VAL A 143 20.13 13.97 3.84
C VAL A 143 21.43 13.58 3.09
N GLU A 144 21.51 13.80 1.79
CA GLU A 144 22.68 13.49 0.98
C GLU A 144 23.91 14.30 1.38
N SER A 145 23.71 15.57 1.75
CA SER A 145 24.79 16.45 2.24
C SER A 145 25.21 16.16 3.69
N GLY A 146 24.51 15.27 4.40
CA GLY A 146 24.75 14.98 5.82
C GLY A 146 24.19 16.02 6.77
N GLY A 147 23.44 17.02 6.30
CA GLY A 147 22.78 18.04 7.10
C GLY A 147 21.59 17.48 7.92
N ARG A 148 21.06 16.34 7.50
CA ARG A 148 19.95 15.65 8.16
C ARG A 148 20.18 14.14 8.19
N HIS A 149 19.89 13.50 9.31
CA HIS A 149 20.09 12.06 9.43
C HIS A 149 18.90 11.29 8.81
N PRO A 150 19.13 10.26 7.95
CA PRO A 150 18.04 9.48 7.33
C PRO A 150 17.04 8.92 8.34
N ARG A 151 17.51 8.46 9.49
CA ARG A 151 16.67 7.93 10.56
C ARG A 151 15.70 8.97 11.12
N ASP A 152 16.14 10.22 11.31
CA ASP A 152 15.30 11.28 11.85
C ASP A 152 14.24 11.70 10.82
N THR A 153 14.61 11.68 9.53
CA THR A 153 13.69 11.86 8.42
C THR A 153 12.63 10.78 8.39
N LYS A 154 13.03 9.52 8.56
CA LYS A 154 12.10 8.38 8.61
C LYS A 154 11.18 8.44 9.85
N SER A 155 11.70 8.84 10.99
CA SER A 155 10.90 9.06 12.21
C SER A 155 9.83 10.15 12.00
N GLU A 156 10.17 11.24 11.31
CA GLU A 156 9.19 12.27 10.98
C GLU A 156 8.09 11.73 10.05
N LEU A 157 8.45 10.94 9.03
CA LEU A 157 7.48 10.26 8.16
C LEU A 157 6.56 9.35 8.98
N ALA A 158 7.13 8.51 9.85
CA ALA A 158 6.38 7.60 10.69
C ALA A 158 5.38 8.32 11.59
N LYS A 159 5.78 9.45 12.17
CA LYS A 159 4.88 10.29 12.97
C LYS A 159 3.75 10.90 12.14
N ARG A 160 4.04 11.38 10.94
CA ARG A 160 3.01 11.93 10.04
C ARG A 160 1.97 10.88 9.73
N ILE A 161 2.39 9.71 9.24
CA ILE A 161 1.48 8.62 8.89
C ILE A 161 0.68 8.14 10.11
N ALA A 162 1.31 7.94 11.26
CA ALA A 162 0.61 7.53 12.47
C ALA A 162 -0.40 8.61 12.94
N ALA A 163 -0.07 9.89 12.80
CA ALA A 163 -0.97 10.99 13.18
C ALA A 163 -2.20 11.07 12.30
N ASP A 164 -2.11 10.77 11.01
CA ASP A 164 -3.21 10.81 10.05
C ASP A 164 -4.31 9.78 10.38
N PHE A 165 -3.92 8.61 10.93
CA PHE A 165 -4.88 7.55 11.28
C PHE A 165 -5.30 7.57 12.75
N HIS A 166 -4.55 8.25 13.62
CA HIS A 166 -4.84 8.33 15.06
C HIS A 166 -4.90 9.78 15.53
N SER A 167 -3.78 10.25 16.11
CA SER A 167 -3.61 11.63 16.54
C SER A 167 -2.13 11.97 16.66
N ARG A 168 -1.82 13.27 16.66
CA ARG A 168 -0.45 13.73 16.88
C ARG A 168 0.12 13.26 18.22
N ALA A 169 -0.69 13.30 19.27
CA ALA A 169 -0.27 12.82 20.60
C ALA A 169 0.06 11.32 20.60
N ALA A 170 -0.75 10.50 19.92
CA ALA A 170 -0.49 9.07 19.78
C ALA A 170 0.79 8.80 18.98
N ALA A 171 1.05 9.56 17.93
CA ALA A 171 2.26 9.43 17.13
C ALA A 171 3.53 9.84 17.90
N GLU A 172 3.47 10.88 18.73
CA GLU A 172 4.56 11.30 19.62
C GLU A 172 4.82 10.24 20.70
N GLN A 173 3.77 9.62 21.23
CA GLN A 173 3.88 8.51 22.18
C GLN A 173 4.51 7.27 21.53
N ALA A 174 4.12 6.94 20.31
CA ALA A 174 4.69 5.83 19.54
C ALA A 174 6.19 6.03 19.28
N GLU A 175 6.62 7.24 18.95
CA GLU A 175 8.06 7.57 18.84
C GLU A 175 8.81 7.35 20.16
N ALA A 176 8.25 7.84 21.26
CA ALA A 176 8.87 7.69 22.59
C ALA A 176 8.98 6.21 22.98
N GLU A 177 7.94 5.42 22.74
CA GLU A 177 7.94 3.98 23.02
C GLU A 177 8.93 3.23 22.11
N PHE A 178 9.01 3.58 20.83
CA PHE A 178 10.00 3.01 19.90
C PHE A 178 11.44 3.29 20.36
N ILE A 179 11.74 4.53 20.78
CA ILE A 179 13.06 4.90 21.31
C ILE A 179 13.36 4.09 22.56
N ARG A 180 12.42 3.98 23.48
CA ARG A 180 12.57 3.23 24.72
C ARG A 180 12.89 1.76 24.46
N ARG A 181 12.17 1.12 23.54
CA ARG A 181 12.35 -0.31 23.22
C ARG A 181 13.67 -0.59 22.48
N PHE A 182 13.95 0.17 21.45
CA PHE A 182 15.01 -0.17 20.50
C PHE A 182 16.32 0.58 20.75
N ARG A 183 16.30 1.73 21.39
CA ARG A 183 17.50 2.52 21.70
C ARG A 183 17.96 2.32 23.13
N GLU A 184 17.03 2.28 24.07
CA GLU A 184 17.34 2.14 25.49
C GLU A 184 17.25 0.69 25.99
N HIS A 185 16.81 -0.22 25.12
CA HIS A 185 16.63 -1.66 25.43
C HIS A 185 15.75 -1.92 26.64
N GLN A 186 14.79 -1.07 26.92
CA GLN A 186 13.83 -1.21 28.01
C GLN A 186 12.66 -2.10 27.59
N ALA A 187 12.07 -2.80 28.54
CA ALA A 187 10.86 -3.57 28.27
C ALA A 187 9.69 -2.67 27.87
N PRO A 188 8.75 -3.15 27.01
CA PRO A 188 7.54 -2.40 26.68
C PRO A 188 6.78 -1.97 27.93
N THR A 189 6.07 -0.83 27.87
CA THR A 189 5.23 -0.37 28.98
C THR A 189 3.99 -1.22 29.18
N ASP A 190 3.50 -1.83 28.10
CA ASP A 190 2.31 -2.69 28.07
C ASP A 190 2.74 -4.17 28.03
N VAL A 191 3.35 -4.63 29.12
CA VAL A 191 3.69 -6.06 29.28
C VAL A 191 2.66 -6.70 30.19
N GLU A 192 1.92 -7.65 29.62
CA GLU A 192 1.04 -8.50 30.43
C GLU A 192 1.86 -9.26 31.48
N THR A 193 1.65 -8.95 32.76
CA THR A 193 2.32 -9.66 33.84
C THR A 193 1.47 -10.83 34.30
N ARG A 194 1.97 -12.05 34.10
CA ARG A 194 1.32 -13.28 34.62
C ARG A 194 2.13 -13.80 35.80
N ALA A 195 1.45 -13.95 36.92
CA ALA A 195 2.03 -14.62 38.08
C ALA A 195 1.99 -16.13 37.85
N LEU A 196 3.15 -16.76 37.79
CA LEU A 196 3.28 -18.21 37.70
C LEU A 196 3.70 -18.79 39.04
N SER A 197 2.92 -19.77 39.51
CA SER A 197 3.28 -20.47 40.76
C SER A 197 4.14 -21.68 40.41
N ALA A 198 5.41 -21.62 40.74
CA ALA A 198 6.37 -22.69 40.47
C ALA A 198 6.34 -23.84 41.51
N GLY A 199 5.52 -23.73 42.53
CA GLY A 199 5.43 -24.78 43.58
C GLY A 199 6.77 -25.20 44.18
N GLY A 200 7.79 -24.32 44.14
CA GLY A 200 9.15 -24.61 44.55
C GLY A 200 10.05 -25.24 43.51
N ALA A 201 9.56 -25.52 42.31
CA ALA A 201 10.36 -26.04 41.19
C ALA A 201 10.98 -24.90 40.37
N LYS A 202 12.13 -25.17 39.72
CA LYS A 202 12.70 -24.25 38.72
C LYS A 202 11.95 -24.41 37.42
N LEU A 203 11.26 -23.36 36.95
CA LEU A 203 10.65 -23.31 35.63
C LEU A 203 11.70 -22.88 34.60
N LYS A 204 11.76 -23.55 33.46
CA LYS A 204 12.54 -23.09 32.31
C LYS A 204 11.71 -22.09 31.54
N LEU A 205 12.34 -21.03 31.04
CA LEU A 205 11.68 -19.97 30.25
C LEU A 205 11.00 -20.52 28.98
N VAL A 206 11.45 -21.68 28.49
CA VAL A 206 10.91 -22.36 27.28
C VAL A 206 9.64 -23.15 27.60
N ASP A 207 9.32 -23.39 28.86
CA ASP A 207 8.14 -24.17 29.31
C ASP A 207 6.97 -23.22 29.70
N LEU A 208 7.10 -21.92 29.41
CA LEU A 208 6.15 -20.84 29.69
C LEU A 208 5.49 -20.30 28.40
#